data_ea780d50543e5a5f40a764d44bd54e05
#
_entry.id   ea780d50543e5a5f40a764d44bd54e05
#
_cell.length_a   1.000
_cell.length_b   1.000
_cell.length_c   1.000
_cell.angle_alpha   90.00
_cell.angle_beta   90.00
_cell.angle_gamma   90.00
#
_symmetry.space_group_name_H-M   'P 1'
#
loop_
_entity.id
_entity.type
_entity.pdbx_description
1 polymer ?
#
loop_
_entity_poly.entity_id
_entity_poly.type
_entity_poly.pdbx_seq_one_letter_code
_entity_poly.pdbx_strand_id
1 'polypeptide(L)'
;CVGHLVTMSYPEVYDMKYKRWSLETLPFLPKEWKYQVIDSVKKQFGIVSGLLNRADVDTIYVCTDSGREGEYIYRLVAQMAGVQGKKQKRVWIDSQTEEEILRGIREAKDLSEYDHLADSAYLRAKEDYLMGINFSRALTLKYGPSVSNYMRSSDRTVISVGRVMTCVLGMVVRREREIREFVKTPFYRVIGTFGPAGISIDGEWRAVEGSRYYGTP
;
A
#
# COMPACT_ATOMS: atom_id res chain seq x y z
N CYS A 1 -2.01 18.87 -2.06
CA CYS A 1 -0.94 18.01 -1.54
C CYS A 1 -0.53 17.02 -2.60
N VAL A 2 0.75 16.78 -2.73
CA VAL A 2 1.31 15.75 -3.63
C VAL A 2 1.78 14.55 -2.80
N GLY A 3 0.83 13.74 -2.33
CA GLY A 3 1.15 12.57 -1.51
C GLY A 3 1.61 12.89 -0.09
N HIS A 4 2.48 12.07 0.47
CA HIS A 4 3.01 12.23 1.82
C HIS A 4 3.97 13.41 1.94
N LEU A 5 3.78 14.24 2.96
CA LEU A 5 4.70 15.31 3.35
C LEU A 5 5.51 14.95 4.60
N VAL A 6 4.99 13.99 5.38
CA VAL A 6 5.55 13.54 6.64
C VAL A 6 5.70 12.03 6.60
N THR A 7 6.76 11.52 7.18
CA THR A 7 7.03 10.09 7.31
C THR A 7 7.52 9.73 8.72
N MET A 8 7.49 8.46 9.08
CA MET A 8 8.16 7.98 10.29
C MET A 8 9.67 8.16 10.16
N SER A 9 10.30 8.58 11.25
CA SER A 9 11.74 8.81 11.29
C SER A 9 12.51 7.50 11.15
N TYR A 10 13.66 7.55 10.46
CA TYR A 10 14.54 6.41 10.32
C TYR A 10 15.13 5.97 11.68
N PRO A 11 15.53 4.68 11.82
CA PRO A 11 16.03 4.15 13.08
C PRO A 11 17.22 4.92 13.67
N GLU A 12 18.09 5.49 12.87
CA GLU A 12 19.23 6.31 13.31
C GLU A 12 18.84 7.61 14.02
N VAL A 13 17.63 8.10 13.82
CA VAL A 13 17.09 9.27 14.56
C VAL A 13 16.76 8.91 16.01
N TYR A 14 16.56 7.65 16.28
CA TYR A 14 16.30 7.14 17.64
C TYR A 14 17.61 6.87 18.39
N ASP A 15 18.57 6.22 17.69
CA ASP A 15 19.91 5.92 18.23
C ASP A 15 20.85 5.67 17.05
N MET A 16 22.02 6.32 17.05
CA MET A 16 23.03 6.21 16.00
C MET A 16 23.55 4.77 15.78
N LYS A 17 23.41 3.88 16.77
CA LYS A 17 23.75 2.45 16.60
C LYS A 17 22.96 1.78 15.48
N TYR A 18 21.73 2.25 15.18
CA TYR A 18 20.91 1.71 14.12
C TYR A 18 21.29 2.19 12.71
N LYS A 19 22.23 3.15 12.58
CA LYS A 19 22.72 3.60 11.28
C LYS A 19 23.47 2.48 10.56
N ARG A 20 24.31 1.73 11.30
CA ARG A 20 24.97 0.53 10.78
C ARG A 20 24.06 -0.68 10.99
N TRP A 21 23.75 -1.38 9.91
CA TRP A 21 22.95 -2.60 10.00
C TRP A 21 23.76 -3.72 10.64
N SER A 22 23.23 -4.30 11.72
CA SER A 22 23.80 -5.44 12.43
C SER A 22 22.65 -6.31 12.96
N LEU A 23 22.87 -7.63 13.00
CA LEU A 23 21.89 -8.55 13.62
C LEU A 23 21.77 -8.31 15.13
N GLU A 24 22.83 -7.82 15.78
CA GLU A 24 22.84 -7.51 17.21
C GLU A 24 21.92 -6.34 17.58
N THR A 25 21.61 -5.47 16.61
CA THR A 25 20.72 -4.32 16.82
C THR A 25 19.27 -4.60 16.43
N LEU A 26 18.95 -5.82 16.07
CA LEU A 26 17.59 -6.25 15.73
C LEU A 26 16.97 -7.07 16.88
N PRO A 27 15.66 -7.01 17.10
CA PRO A 27 14.71 -6.16 16.37
C PRO A 27 14.76 -4.69 16.81
N PHE A 28 14.55 -3.76 15.86
CA PHE A 28 14.29 -2.36 16.15
C PHE A 28 12.82 -2.21 16.55
N LEU A 29 12.57 -1.85 17.81
CA LEU A 29 11.22 -1.66 18.39
C LEU A 29 11.20 -0.33 19.17
N PRO A 30 10.81 0.77 18.54
CA PRO A 30 10.77 2.07 19.22
C PRO A 30 9.67 2.11 20.26
N LYS A 31 9.96 2.63 21.44
CA LYS A 31 8.95 2.85 22.50
C LYS A 31 8.05 4.04 22.15
N GLU A 32 8.64 5.07 21.58
CA GLU A 32 7.96 6.29 21.14
C GLU A 32 8.15 6.47 19.64
N TRP A 33 7.11 6.91 18.96
CA TRP A 33 7.17 7.10 17.50
C TRP A 33 7.57 8.53 17.18
N LYS A 34 8.61 8.67 16.36
CA LYS A 34 9.08 9.96 15.85
C LYS A 34 8.71 10.08 14.38
N TYR A 35 8.31 11.28 13.99
CA TYR A 35 7.96 11.63 12.63
C TYR A 35 8.84 12.76 12.13
N GLN A 36 9.02 12.85 10.84
CA GLN A 36 9.81 13.89 10.21
C GLN A 36 9.21 14.32 8.88
N VAL A 37 9.43 15.57 8.51
CA VAL A 37 9.08 16.09 7.19
C VAL A 37 10.02 15.47 6.17
N ILE A 38 9.47 15.01 5.05
CA ILE A 38 10.25 14.43 3.95
C ILE A 38 11.02 15.57 3.27
N ASP A 39 12.35 15.44 3.15
CA ASP A 39 13.24 16.51 2.69
C ASP A 39 12.89 17.02 1.29
N SER A 40 12.54 16.14 0.36
CA SER A 40 12.19 16.51 -1.02
C SER A 40 10.92 17.36 -1.13
N VAL A 41 10.05 17.35 -0.13
CA VAL A 41 8.77 18.08 -0.10
C VAL A 41 8.69 19.11 1.03
N LYS A 42 9.82 19.42 1.67
CA LYS A 42 9.92 20.36 2.79
C LYS A 42 9.35 21.75 2.47
N LYS A 43 9.59 22.23 1.24
CA LYS A 43 9.03 23.52 0.77
C LYS A 43 7.49 23.46 0.76
N GLN A 44 6.93 22.38 0.23
CA GLN A 44 5.48 22.19 0.18
C GLN A 44 4.89 22.06 1.58
N PHE A 45 5.55 21.31 2.48
CA PHE A 45 5.13 21.23 3.88
C PHE A 45 5.11 22.63 4.53
N GLY A 46 6.13 23.45 4.31
CA GLY A 46 6.18 24.83 4.85
C GLY A 46 5.01 25.69 4.39
N ILE A 47 4.63 25.59 3.11
CA ILE A 47 3.47 26.32 2.58
C ILE A 47 2.18 25.83 3.25
N VAL A 48 1.97 24.53 3.31
CA VAL A 48 0.75 23.92 3.89
C VAL A 48 0.66 24.25 5.38
N SER A 49 1.75 24.10 6.13
CA SER A 49 1.82 24.45 7.56
C SER A 49 1.50 25.93 7.79
N GLY A 50 2.05 26.82 6.97
CA GLY A 50 1.75 28.25 7.05
C GLY A 50 0.27 28.56 6.81
N LEU A 51 -0.35 27.92 5.82
CA LEU A 51 -1.78 28.11 5.51
C LEU A 51 -2.68 27.56 6.61
N LEU A 52 -2.39 26.37 7.14
CA LEU A 52 -3.18 25.76 8.22
C LEU A 52 -3.18 26.57 9.51
N ASN A 53 -2.10 27.30 9.78
CA ASN A 53 -1.93 28.09 10.99
C ASN A 53 -2.24 29.59 10.85
N ARG A 54 -2.78 30.04 9.70
CA ARG A 54 -3.19 31.43 9.51
C ARG A 54 -4.25 31.83 10.53
N ALA A 55 -4.13 33.02 11.08
CA ALA A 55 -5.04 33.52 12.11
C ALA A 55 -6.46 33.78 11.58
N ASP A 56 -6.60 34.07 10.29
CA ASP A 56 -7.88 34.31 9.61
C ASP A 56 -8.58 33.02 9.13
N VAL A 57 -8.00 31.87 9.39
CA VAL A 57 -8.61 30.56 9.07
C VAL A 57 -9.29 30.00 10.31
N ASP A 58 -10.61 29.87 10.29
CA ASP A 58 -11.40 29.27 11.35
C ASP A 58 -11.62 27.78 11.15
N THR A 59 -11.84 27.39 9.91
CA THR A 59 -12.25 26.02 9.57
C THR A 59 -11.35 25.44 8.47
N ILE A 60 -10.92 24.22 8.67
CA ILE A 60 -10.13 23.43 7.72
C ILE A 60 -11.01 22.31 7.17
N TYR A 61 -11.20 22.29 5.84
CA TYR A 61 -11.83 21.18 5.15
C TYR A 61 -10.76 20.20 4.69
N VAL A 62 -10.84 18.98 5.21
CA VAL A 62 -9.88 17.91 4.95
C VAL A 62 -10.35 17.12 3.74
N CYS A 63 -9.74 17.40 2.59
CA CYS A 63 -10.10 16.86 1.28
C CYS A 63 -9.05 15.88 0.75
N THR A 64 -8.32 15.19 1.63
CA THR A 64 -7.49 14.05 1.25
C THR A 64 -8.35 12.87 0.88
N ASP A 65 -7.77 11.86 0.20
CA ASP A 65 -8.51 10.69 -0.30
C ASP A 65 -9.45 10.10 0.76
N SER A 66 -10.63 9.66 0.31
CA SER A 66 -11.66 9.06 1.16
C SER A 66 -11.25 7.64 1.55
N GLY A 67 -10.40 7.52 2.55
CA GLY A 67 -9.84 6.26 3.01
C GLY A 67 -8.80 6.43 4.12
N ARG A 68 -8.29 5.29 4.61
CA ARG A 68 -7.27 5.25 5.66
C ARG A 68 -6.01 6.04 5.32
N GLU A 69 -5.57 5.96 4.07
CA GLU A 69 -4.35 6.63 3.63
C GLU A 69 -4.49 8.15 3.66
N GLY A 70 -5.61 8.67 3.12
CA GLY A 70 -5.90 10.11 3.16
C GLY A 70 -6.03 10.64 4.59
N GLU A 71 -6.62 9.85 5.49
CA GLU A 71 -6.70 10.20 6.91
C GLU A 71 -5.31 10.26 7.55
N TYR A 72 -4.46 9.27 7.28
CA TYR A 72 -3.08 9.23 7.78
C TYR A 72 -2.24 10.41 7.29
N ILE A 73 -2.32 10.75 5.99
CA ILE A 73 -1.60 11.86 5.39
C ILE A 73 -1.96 13.17 6.09
N TYR A 74 -3.26 13.46 6.23
CA TYR A 74 -3.68 14.71 6.85
C TYR A 74 -3.31 14.80 8.32
N ARG A 75 -3.60 13.75 9.11
CA ARG A 75 -3.32 13.73 10.55
C ARG A 75 -1.84 13.95 10.87
N LEU A 76 -0.94 13.34 10.12
CA LEU A 76 0.49 13.57 10.26
C LEU A 76 0.89 15.01 9.93
N VAL A 77 0.33 15.58 8.87
CA VAL A 77 0.60 16.98 8.49
C VAL A 77 0.10 17.93 9.56
N ALA A 78 -1.13 17.74 10.04
CA ALA A 78 -1.71 18.59 11.09
C ALA A 78 -0.92 18.51 12.40
N GLN A 79 -0.49 17.30 12.79
CA GLN A 79 0.35 17.07 13.96
C GLN A 79 1.70 17.78 13.84
N MET A 80 2.40 17.61 12.73
CA MET A 80 3.72 18.19 12.50
C MET A 80 3.66 19.70 12.30
N ALA A 81 2.55 20.23 11.78
CA ALA A 81 2.30 21.67 11.64
C ALA A 81 1.85 22.31 12.96
N GLY A 82 1.53 21.53 13.98
CA GLY A 82 1.04 22.03 15.28
C GLY A 82 -0.32 22.72 15.19
N VAL A 83 -1.23 22.21 14.36
CA VAL A 83 -2.57 22.80 14.17
C VAL A 83 -3.37 22.69 15.46
N GLN A 84 -3.78 23.85 16.01
CA GLN A 84 -4.59 23.93 17.21
C GLN A 84 -5.71 24.95 17.08
N GLY A 85 -6.82 24.75 17.82
CA GLY A 85 -7.92 25.72 17.91
C GLY A 85 -8.71 25.94 16.63
N LYS A 86 -8.57 25.09 15.62
CA LYS A 86 -9.30 25.15 14.35
C LYS A 86 -10.40 24.12 14.30
N LYS A 87 -11.53 24.46 13.71
CA LYS A 87 -12.55 23.47 13.33
C LYS A 87 -12.00 22.66 12.15
N GLN A 88 -12.08 21.32 12.24
CA GLN A 88 -11.59 20.44 11.19
C GLN A 88 -12.75 19.56 10.73
N LYS A 89 -13.08 19.66 9.45
CA LYS A 89 -14.18 18.93 8.84
C LYS A 89 -13.69 18.01 7.75
N ARG A 90 -14.05 16.74 7.85
CA ARG A 90 -13.68 15.71 6.88
C ARG A 90 -14.66 15.68 5.72
N VAL A 91 -14.18 16.00 4.54
CA VAL A 91 -14.91 15.85 3.28
C VAL A 91 -14.73 14.41 2.79
N TRP A 92 -15.84 13.73 2.55
CA TRP A 92 -15.83 12.36 2.07
C TRP A 92 -16.60 12.26 0.76
N ILE A 93 -15.91 11.86 -0.31
CA ILE A 93 -16.46 11.77 -1.66
C ILE A 93 -16.09 10.44 -2.29
N ASP A 94 -16.98 9.91 -3.14
CA ASP A 94 -16.77 8.65 -3.85
C ASP A 94 -16.39 8.88 -5.33
N SER A 95 -16.60 10.10 -5.83
CA SER A 95 -16.20 10.53 -7.17
C SER A 95 -15.78 12.00 -7.19
N GLN A 96 -15.13 12.44 -8.28
CA GLN A 96 -14.69 13.82 -8.45
C GLN A 96 -15.60 14.63 -9.36
N THR A 97 -16.90 14.30 -9.42
CA THR A 97 -17.88 15.13 -10.10
C THR A 97 -18.19 16.37 -9.26
N GLU A 98 -18.57 17.46 -9.92
CA GLU A 98 -18.91 18.72 -9.24
C GLU A 98 -20.01 18.51 -8.18
N GLU A 99 -21.06 17.79 -8.54
CA GLU A 99 -22.18 17.49 -7.65
C GLU A 99 -21.71 16.77 -6.38
N GLU A 100 -20.86 15.74 -6.53
CA GLU A 100 -20.33 14.95 -5.42
C GLU A 100 -19.37 15.77 -4.53
N ILE A 101 -18.54 16.62 -5.12
CA ILE A 101 -17.66 17.51 -4.36
C ILE A 101 -18.48 18.50 -3.53
N LEU A 102 -19.50 19.12 -4.14
CA LEU A 102 -20.38 20.05 -3.42
C LEU A 102 -21.18 19.36 -2.32
N ARG A 103 -21.64 18.13 -2.55
CA ARG A 103 -22.29 17.29 -1.54
C ARG A 103 -21.33 17.03 -0.38
N GLY A 104 -20.13 16.53 -0.67
CA GLY A 104 -19.12 16.21 0.34
C GLY A 104 -18.72 17.39 1.22
N ILE A 105 -18.65 18.60 0.65
CA ILE A 105 -18.37 19.83 1.42
C ILE A 105 -19.55 20.18 2.34
N ARG A 106 -20.79 20.10 1.84
CA ARG A 106 -21.99 20.41 2.64
C ARG A 106 -22.20 19.44 3.78
N GLU A 107 -21.92 18.15 3.54
CA GLU A 107 -22.11 17.06 4.49
C GLU A 107 -20.84 16.72 5.30
N ALA A 108 -19.80 17.56 5.18
CA ALA A 108 -18.54 17.33 5.86
C ALA A 108 -18.71 17.22 7.38
N LYS A 109 -18.33 16.09 7.92
CA LYS A 109 -18.44 15.74 9.34
C LYS A 109 -17.26 16.25 10.13
N ASP A 110 -17.41 16.29 11.45
CA ASP A 110 -16.27 16.59 12.32
C ASP A 110 -15.18 15.54 12.16
N LEU A 111 -13.92 15.99 12.20
CA LEU A 111 -12.78 15.10 12.00
C LEU A 111 -12.71 13.98 13.04
N SER A 112 -13.21 14.21 14.25
CA SER A 112 -13.25 13.24 15.35
C SER A 112 -14.11 12.01 15.04
N GLU A 113 -15.10 12.11 14.16
CA GLU A 113 -15.88 10.95 13.73
C GLU A 113 -15.03 9.89 12.97
N TYR A 114 -13.84 10.27 12.54
CA TYR A 114 -12.89 9.41 11.82
C TYR A 114 -11.69 8.97 12.68
N ASP A 115 -11.73 9.16 14.02
CA ASP A 115 -10.61 8.81 14.90
C ASP A 115 -10.27 7.32 14.85
N HIS A 116 -11.24 6.43 14.87
CA HIS A 116 -10.99 4.98 14.73
C HIS A 116 -10.39 4.61 13.37
N LEU A 117 -10.76 5.33 12.31
CA LEU A 117 -10.16 5.14 10.99
C LEU A 117 -8.69 5.60 11.00
N ALA A 118 -8.41 6.74 11.64
CA ALA A 118 -7.05 7.24 11.83
C ALA A 118 -6.20 6.26 12.64
N ASP A 119 -6.71 5.74 13.76
CA ASP A 119 -6.02 4.74 14.57
C ASP A 119 -5.68 3.49 13.78
N SER A 120 -6.62 2.99 12.99
CA SER A 120 -6.38 1.88 12.06
C SER A 120 -5.27 2.18 11.04
N ALA A 121 -5.22 3.42 10.53
CA ALA A 121 -4.20 3.85 9.59
C ALA A 121 -2.82 3.95 10.25
N TYR A 122 -2.74 4.52 11.45
CA TYR A 122 -1.50 4.59 12.24
C TYR A 122 -0.96 3.20 12.61
N LEU A 123 -1.83 2.30 13.06
CA LEU A 123 -1.42 0.92 13.40
C LEU A 123 -0.87 0.20 12.18
N ARG A 124 -1.55 0.29 11.05
CA ARG A 124 -1.09 -0.31 9.79
C ARG A 124 0.27 0.23 9.35
N ALA A 125 0.45 1.55 9.40
CA ALA A 125 1.72 2.18 9.01
C ALA A 125 2.87 1.75 9.93
N LYS A 126 2.62 1.64 11.24
CA LYS A 126 3.60 1.15 12.23
C LYS A 126 3.95 -0.31 12.00
N GLU A 127 2.97 -1.16 11.72
CA GLU A 127 3.18 -2.56 11.38
C GLU A 127 4.06 -2.70 10.15
N ASP A 128 3.68 -2.03 9.04
CA ASP A 128 4.44 -2.07 7.79
C ASP A 128 5.88 -1.56 7.98
N TYR A 129 6.06 -0.51 8.77
CA TYR A 129 7.37 0.03 9.10
C TYR A 129 8.24 -0.97 9.87
N LEU A 130 7.70 -1.56 10.95
CA LEU A 130 8.42 -2.52 11.78
C LEU A 130 8.79 -3.78 10.99
N MET A 131 7.83 -4.34 10.28
CA MET A 131 8.06 -5.52 9.44
C MET A 131 9.08 -5.21 8.34
N GLY A 132 8.90 -4.10 7.62
CA GLY A 132 9.79 -3.68 6.56
C GLY A 132 11.23 -3.51 7.04
N ILE A 133 11.46 -2.73 8.08
CA ILE A 133 12.81 -2.43 8.57
C ILE A 133 13.50 -3.67 9.14
N ASN A 134 12.84 -4.40 10.03
CA ASN A 134 13.47 -5.51 10.71
C ASN A 134 13.78 -6.68 9.77
N PHE A 135 12.79 -7.11 8.99
CA PHE A 135 13.00 -8.23 8.09
C PHE A 135 13.88 -7.91 6.88
N SER A 136 13.78 -6.69 6.32
CA SER A 136 14.68 -6.30 5.23
C SER A 136 16.14 -6.28 5.70
N ARG A 137 16.41 -5.74 6.88
CA ARG A 137 17.77 -5.75 7.47
C ARG A 137 18.25 -7.16 7.77
N ALA A 138 17.42 -7.98 8.43
CA ALA A 138 17.77 -9.34 8.79
C ALA A 138 18.08 -10.20 7.56
N LEU A 139 17.20 -10.19 6.55
CA LEU A 139 17.39 -10.97 5.33
C LEU A 139 18.57 -10.46 4.49
N THR A 140 18.75 -9.14 4.40
CA THR A 140 19.89 -8.56 3.69
C THR A 140 21.22 -8.94 4.34
N LEU A 141 21.29 -8.90 5.68
CA LEU A 141 22.50 -9.28 6.40
C LEU A 141 22.80 -10.78 6.26
N LYS A 142 21.77 -11.63 6.29
CA LYS A 142 21.94 -13.08 6.25
C LYS A 142 22.14 -13.61 4.83
N TYR A 143 21.40 -13.12 3.87
CA TYR A 143 21.33 -13.70 2.52
C TYR A 143 21.83 -12.77 1.41
N GLY A 144 21.97 -11.47 1.67
CA GLY A 144 22.40 -10.48 0.68
C GLY A 144 23.68 -10.87 -0.06
N PRO A 145 24.75 -11.29 0.63
CA PRO A 145 25.99 -11.73 -0.02
C PRO A 145 25.79 -12.91 -0.97
N SER A 146 25.00 -13.91 -0.57
CA SER A 146 24.70 -15.08 -1.40
C SER A 146 23.91 -14.71 -2.64
N VAL A 147 22.93 -13.81 -2.51
CA VAL A 147 22.13 -13.30 -3.64
C VAL A 147 22.99 -12.47 -4.58
N SER A 148 23.82 -11.54 -4.06
CA SER A 148 24.74 -10.75 -4.89
C SER A 148 25.68 -11.64 -5.69
N ASN A 149 26.24 -12.68 -5.06
CA ASN A 149 27.12 -13.63 -5.72
C ASN A 149 26.41 -14.42 -6.83
N TYR A 150 25.19 -14.92 -6.54
CA TYR A 150 24.36 -15.61 -7.53
C TYR A 150 24.03 -14.73 -8.74
N MET A 151 23.69 -13.47 -8.48
CA MET A 151 23.37 -12.49 -9.52
C MET A 151 24.60 -11.90 -10.23
N ARG A 152 25.82 -12.26 -9.79
CA ARG A 152 27.09 -11.68 -10.25
C ARG A 152 27.10 -10.15 -10.19
N SER A 153 26.46 -9.59 -9.17
CA SER A 153 26.41 -8.15 -8.92
C SER A 153 27.60 -7.72 -8.07
N SER A 154 28.27 -6.64 -8.47
CA SER A 154 29.30 -5.98 -7.64
C SER A 154 28.69 -5.22 -6.47
N ASP A 155 27.41 -4.86 -6.59
CA ASP A 155 26.74 -4.07 -5.58
C ASP A 155 26.11 -4.95 -4.49
N ARG A 156 26.03 -4.38 -3.30
CA ARG A 156 25.34 -5.04 -2.18
C ARG A 156 23.84 -5.14 -2.50
N THR A 157 23.34 -6.35 -2.65
CA THR A 157 21.92 -6.59 -2.85
C THR A 157 21.15 -6.39 -1.55
N VAL A 158 20.21 -5.45 -1.56
CA VAL A 158 19.26 -5.25 -0.46
C VAL A 158 18.01 -6.09 -0.72
N ILE A 159 17.69 -6.96 0.23
CA ILE A 159 16.49 -7.78 0.18
C ILE A 159 15.38 -7.02 0.92
N SER A 160 14.52 -6.37 0.17
CA SER A 160 13.41 -5.62 0.73
C SER A 160 12.24 -6.54 1.05
N VAL A 161 11.66 -6.35 2.23
CA VAL A 161 10.46 -7.05 2.68
C VAL A 161 9.33 -6.04 2.84
N GLY A 162 8.20 -6.35 2.28
CA GLY A 162 6.99 -5.55 2.41
C GLY A 162 5.77 -6.41 2.13
N ARG A 163 4.67 -6.10 2.76
CA ARG A 163 3.45 -6.92 2.70
C ARG A 163 2.99 -7.22 1.26
N VAL A 164 2.89 -6.20 0.43
CA VAL A 164 2.45 -6.34 -0.96
C VAL A 164 3.57 -6.95 -1.81
N MET A 165 4.77 -6.38 -1.74
CA MET A 165 5.91 -6.78 -2.58
C MET A 165 6.31 -8.24 -2.36
N THR A 166 6.37 -8.70 -1.12
CA THR A 166 6.71 -10.10 -0.80
C THR A 166 5.63 -11.06 -1.27
N CYS A 167 4.35 -10.68 -1.13
CA CYS A 167 3.23 -11.47 -1.61
C CYS A 167 3.25 -11.62 -3.14
N VAL A 168 3.41 -10.51 -3.85
CA VAL A 168 3.49 -10.50 -5.33
C VAL A 168 4.69 -11.32 -5.82
N LEU A 169 5.87 -11.17 -5.18
CA LEU A 169 7.03 -11.99 -5.51
C LEU A 169 6.73 -13.48 -5.33
N GLY A 170 6.06 -13.85 -4.24
CA GLY A 170 5.63 -15.24 -3.99
C GLY A 170 4.70 -15.77 -5.08
N MET A 171 3.77 -14.95 -5.56
CA MET A 171 2.87 -15.31 -6.67
C MET A 171 3.65 -15.53 -7.98
N VAL A 172 4.58 -14.63 -8.31
CA VAL A 172 5.42 -14.75 -9.51
C VAL A 172 6.28 -16.00 -9.45
N VAL A 173 6.96 -16.26 -8.32
CA VAL A 173 7.80 -17.45 -8.13
C VAL A 173 6.97 -18.74 -8.25
N ARG A 174 5.77 -18.77 -7.69
CA ARG A 174 4.86 -19.92 -7.82
C ARG A 174 4.50 -20.15 -9.29
N ARG A 175 4.12 -19.10 -9.99
CA ARG A 175 3.78 -19.19 -11.41
C ARG A 175 4.94 -19.66 -12.27
N GLU A 176 6.15 -19.16 -12.01
CA GLU A 176 7.36 -19.64 -12.68
C GLU A 176 7.63 -21.14 -12.47
N ARG A 177 7.40 -21.64 -11.25
CA ARG A 177 7.52 -23.07 -10.95
C ARG A 177 6.47 -23.87 -11.71
N GLU A 178 5.21 -23.45 -11.70
CA GLU A 178 4.14 -24.10 -12.46
C GLU A 178 4.47 -24.18 -13.96
N ILE A 179 5.04 -23.13 -14.53
CA ILE A 179 5.45 -23.10 -15.95
C ILE A 179 6.59 -24.08 -16.21
N ARG A 180 7.58 -24.15 -15.32
CA ARG A 180 8.72 -25.07 -15.47
C ARG A 180 8.33 -26.54 -15.30
N GLU A 181 7.38 -26.81 -14.42
CA GLU A 181 6.89 -28.16 -14.11
C GLU A 181 5.70 -28.58 -14.99
N PHE A 182 5.27 -27.70 -15.89
CA PHE A 182 4.11 -27.93 -16.72
C PHE A 182 4.31 -29.10 -17.68
N VAL A 183 3.47 -30.11 -17.53
CA VAL A 183 3.39 -31.25 -18.43
C VAL A 183 2.21 -31.04 -19.38
N LYS A 184 2.50 -31.03 -20.69
CA LYS A 184 1.44 -30.89 -21.69
C LYS A 184 0.47 -32.07 -21.62
N THR A 185 -0.77 -31.79 -21.32
CA THR A 185 -1.85 -32.77 -21.32
C THR A 185 -2.76 -32.48 -22.51
N PRO A 186 -3.00 -33.46 -23.41
CA PRO A 186 -3.96 -33.27 -24.49
C PRO A 186 -5.36 -33.08 -23.92
N PHE A 187 -6.08 -32.14 -24.48
CA PHE A 187 -7.51 -31.94 -24.17
C PHE A 187 -8.30 -31.83 -25.46
N TYR A 188 -9.55 -32.19 -25.40
CA TYR A 188 -10.44 -32.19 -26.56
C TYR A 188 -11.64 -31.29 -26.28
N ARG A 189 -12.03 -30.54 -27.31
CA ARG A 189 -13.27 -29.74 -27.29
C ARG A 189 -14.23 -30.36 -28.31
N VAL A 190 -15.45 -30.64 -27.90
CA VAL A 190 -16.49 -31.08 -28.80
C VAL A 190 -17.32 -29.87 -29.19
N ILE A 191 -17.23 -29.50 -30.46
CA ILE A 191 -17.96 -28.37 -31.03
C ILE A 191 -18.99 -28.93 -32.00
N GLY A 192 -20.25 -28.63 -31.77
CA GLY A 192 -21.35 -28.97 -32.67
C GLY A 192 -21.84 -27.72 -33.39
N THR A 193 -22.04 -27.80 -34.69
CA THR A 193 -22.65 -26.74 -35.48
C THR A 193 -24.11 -27.06 -35.72
N PHE A 194 -24.99 -26.18 -35.30
CA PHE A 194 -26.45 -26.36 -35.34
C PHE A 194 -27.11 -25.21 -36.11
N GLY A 195 -28.22 -25.48 -36.75
CA GLY A 195 -29.05 -24.44 -37.36
C GLY A 195 -29.86 -24.93 -38.55
N PRO A 196 -30.97 -24.22 -38.90
CA PRO A 196 -31.71 -24.45 -40.14
C PRO A 196 -30.87 -23.96 -41.33
N ALA A 197 -31.32 -24.30 -42.55
CA ALA A 197 -30.64 -23.90 -43.77
C ALA A 197 -30.37 -22.40 -43.83
N GLY A 198 -29.09 -22.00 -43.91
CA GLY A 198 -28.64 -20.60 -43.97
C GLY A 198 -28.31 -19.93 -42.65
N ILE A 199 -28.48 -20.62 -41.52
CA ILE A 199 -28.06 -20.13 -40.18
C ILE A 199 -27.18 -21.20 -39.54
N SER A 200 -25.98 -20.81 -39.10
CA SER A 200 -25.04 -21.71 -38.43
C SER A 200 -24.65 -21.14 -37.05
N ILE A 201 -24.87 -21.90 -36.01
CA ILE A 201 -24.47 -21.56 -34.63
C ILE A 201 -23.56 -22.65 -34.10
N ASP A 202 -22.36 -22.27 -33.70
CA ASP A 202 -21.42 -23.19 -33.06
C ASP A 202 -21.67 -23.23 -31.56
N GLY A 203 -21.85 -24.44 -31.03
CA GLY A 203 -22.03 -24.70 -29.61
C GLY A 203 -20.90 -25.61 -29.08
N GLU A 204 -20.25 -25.23 -28.02
CA GLU A 204 -19.27 -26.08 -27.35
C GLU A 204 -19.97 -26.92 -26.26
N TRP A 205 -19.84 -28.27 -26.40
CA TRP A 205 -20.34 -29.15 -25.36
C TRP A 205 -19.49 -29.03 -24.09
N ARG A 206 -20.14 -28.86 -22.95
CA ARG A 206 -19.52 -28.87 -21.64
C ARG A 206 -20.07 -30.02 -20.82
N ALA A 207 -19.18 -30.79 -20.21
CA ALA A 207 -19.55 -31.86 -19.27
C ALA A 207 -20.23 -31.25 -18.05
N VAL A 208 -21.36 -31.81 -17.65
CA VAL A 208 -22.09 -31.39 -16.44
C VAL A 208 -21.50 -32.14 -15.24
N GLU A 209 -21.46 -31.48 -14.10
CA GLU A 209 -21.01 -32.05 -12.83
C GLU A 209 -21.83 -33.33 -12.53
N GLY A 210 -21.13 -34.41 -12.16
CA GLY A 210 -21.73 -35.74 -11.94
C GLY A 210 -21.83 -36.60 -13.19
N SER A 211 -21.54 -36.10 -14.41
CA SER A 211 -21.41 -36.94 -15.60
C SER A 211 -20.05 -37.67 -15.62
N ARG A 212 -20.00 -38.81 -16.29
CA ARG A 212 -18.75 -39.61 -16.41
C ARG A 212 -17.61 -38.87 -17.13
N TYR A 213 -17.92 -37.76 -17.78
CA TYR A 213 -16.94 -36.95 -18.51
C TYR A 213 -16.51 -35.71 -17.75
N TYR A 214 -17.10 -35.42 -16.60
CA TYR A 214 -16.73 -34.26 -15.79
C TYR A 214 -15.38 -34.49 -15.13
N GLY A 215 -14.47 -33.53 -15.30
CA GLY A 215 -13.13 -33.61 -14.72
C GLY A 215 -12.15 -34.53 -15.44
N THR A 216 -12.57 -35.18 -16.57
CA THR A 216 -11.66 -35.90 -17.44
C THR A 216 -11.03 -34.97 -18.46
N PRO A 217 -9.71 -35.11 -18.74
CA PRO A 217 -9.03 -34.28 -19.75
C PRO A 217 -9.56 -34.55 -21.18
#